data_95601c8667547a4b02a454ab09e92ea2
#
_entry.id   95601c8667547a4b02a454ab09e92ea2
#
_cell.length_a   1.000
_cell.length_b   1.000
_cell.length_c   1.000
_cell.angle_alpha   90.00
_cell.angle_beta   90.00
_cell.angle_gamma   90.00
#
_symmetry.space_group_name_H-M   'P 1'
#
loop_
_entity.id
_entity.type
_entity.pdbx_description
1 polymer ?
#
loop_
_entity_poly.entity_id
_entity_poly.type
_entity_poly.pdbx_seq_one_letter_code
_entity_poly.pdbx_strand_id
1 'polypeptide(L)'
;MSREYDRNDESVRGTHLMIKGIILSDEFLSSLPYARPLLERVIRELHLSVVSQTFNSSHGYSCSYLFTDGHMNIHTYPEEHIIYINIFLIGHYMNENHVVHIIRQICNIQNMTHRAIRQ
;
A
#
# COMPACT_ATOMS: atom_id res chain seq x y z
N MET A 1 -29.67 1.65 -21.34
CA MET A 1 -29.71 2.59 -20.21
C MET A 1 -28.58 2.29 -19.28
N SER A 2 -27.82 3.27 -18.96
CA SER A 2 -26.86 3.09 -17.92
C SER A 2 -27.61 2.85 -16.60
N ARG A 3 -27.08 1.96 -15.82
CA ARG A 3 -27.60 1.76 -14.47
C ARG A 3 -27.43 3.06 -13.69
N GLU A 4 -28.48 3.53 -13.11
CA GLU A 4 -28.35 4.68 -12.23
C GLU A 4 -27.52 4.29 -11.01
N TYR A 5 -26.70 5.23 -10.58
CA TYR A 5 -25.90 5.04 -9.41
C TYR A 5 -26.79 4.89 -8.18
N ASP A 6 -26.71 3.74 -7.53
CA ASP A 6 -27.43 3.48 -6.29
C ASP A 6 -26.53 3.81 -5.11
N ARG A 7 -26.86 4.90 -4.41
CA ARG A 7 -26.08 5.34 -3.26
C ARG A 7 -26.14 4.38 -2.09
N ASN A 8 -27.09 3.48 -2.09
CA ASN A 8 -27.24 2.48 -1.05
C ASN A 8 -26.59 1.15 -1.40
N ASP A 9 -25.96 1.06 -2.57
CA ASP A 9 -25.26 -0.15 -2.98
C ASP A 9 -23.94 -0.22 -2.21
N GLU A 10 -23.91 -1.13 -1.24
CA GLU A 10 -22.76 -1.35 -0.38
C GLU A 10 -21.78 -2.37 -0.94
N SER A 11 -22.07 -2.94 -2.11
CA SER A 11 -21.21 -3.96 -2.70
C SER A 11 -19.97 -3.38 -3.38
N VAL A 12 -20.02 -2.10 -3.79
CA VAL A 12 -18.91 -1.42 -4.47
C VAL A 12 -18.47 -0.23 -3.65
N ARG A 13 -17.23 -0.26 -3.24
CA ARG A 13 -16.65 0.79 -2.39
C ARG A 13 -15.22 1.06 -2.79
N GLY A 14 -14.82 2.32 -2.60
CA GLY A 14 -13.41 2.69 -2.61
C GLY A 14 -12.92 2.85 -1.18
N THR A 15 -11.75 2.31 -0.88
CA THR A 15 -11.12 2.48 0.43
C THR A 15 -9.70 2.97 0.22
N HIS A 16 -9.39 4.12 0.82
CA HIS A 16 -8.03 4.63 0.94
C HIS A 16 -7.47 4.25 2.29
N LEU A 17 -6.33 3.58 2.30
CA LEU A 17 -5.60 3.28 3.52
C LEU A 17 -4.26 4.00 3.46
N MET A 18 -4.04 4.90 4.41
CA MET A 18 -2.81 5.69 4.51
C MET A 18 -2.03 5.22 5.72
N ILE A 19 -0.78 4.82 5.50
CA ILE A 19 0.08 4.25 6.53
C ILE A 19 1.35 5.09 6.61
N LYS A 20 1.78 5.36 7.84
CA LYS A 20 3.08 5.94 8.14
C LYS A 20 3.72 5.11 9.24
N GLY A 21 5.01 4.83 9.12
CA GLY A 21 5.70 4.08 10.16
C GLY A 21 7.20 4.26 10.11
N ILE A 22 7.86 3.61 11.05
CA ILE A 22 9.30 3.62 11.20
C ILE A 22 9.84 2.27 10.81
N ILE A 23 10.89 2.28 9.98
CA ILE A 23 11.65 1.08 9.61
C ILE A 23 13.09 1.30 10.05
N LEU A 24 13.59 0.40 10.88
CA LEU A 24 14.96 0.51 11.39
C LEU A 24 16.01 0.03 10.39
N SER A 25 15.61 -0.79 9.41
CA SER A 25 16.52 -1.28 8.38
C SER A 25 16.84 -0.19 7.36
N ASP A 26 18.07 0.30 7.38
CA ASP A 26 18.54 1.23 6.36
C ASP A 26 18.50 0.60 4.97
N GLU A 27 18.79 -0.70 4.89
CA GLU A 27 18.77 -1.41 3.61
C GLU A 27 17.38 -1.43 3.01
N PHE A 28 16.35 -1.69 3.81
CA PHE A 28 14.97 -1.66 3.33
C PHE A 28 14.59 -0.27 2.81
N LEU A 29 15.01 0.79 3.50
CA LEU A 29 14.62 2.17 3.16
C LEU A 29 15.42 2.71 1.98
N SER A 30 16.64 2.24 1.76
CA SER A 30 17.57 2.81 0.78
C SER A 30 17.74 1.95 -0.47
N SER A 31 17.51 0.65 -0.36
CA SER A 31 17.75 -0.29 -1.45
C SER A 31 16.46 -0.86 -1.99
N LEU A 32 16.04 -0.38 -3.14
CA LEU A 32 14.86 -0.91 -3.82
C LEU A 32 15.03 -2.40 -4.18
N PRO A 33 16.20 -2.87 -4.68
CA PRO A 33 16.38 -4.30 -4.91
C PRO A 33 16.18 -5.17 -3.68
N TYR A 34 16.52 -4.66 -2.50
CA TYR A 34 16.27 -5.36 -1.25
C TYR A 34 14.77 -5.33 -0.86
N ALA A 35 14.16 -4.15 -0.94
CA ALA A 35 12.80 -3.95 -0.48
C ALA A 35 11.75 -4.54 -1.43
N ARG A 36 12.02 -4.52 -2.72
CA ARG A 36 11.05 -4.91 -3.74
C ARG A 36 10.47 -6.31 -3.56
N PRO A 37 11.28 -7.37 -3.29
CA PRO A 37 10.72 -8.70 -3.05
C PRO A 37 9.76 -8.74 -1.86
N LEU A 38 10.02 -7.95 -0.82
CA LEU A 38 9.17 -7.87 0.35
C LEU A 38 7.86 -7.14 0.05
N LEU A 39 7.94 -6.04 -0.68
CA LEU A 39 6.75 -5.30 -1.11
C LEU A 39 5.86 -6.16 -2.02
N GLU A 40 6.47 -6.91 -2.93
CA GLU A 40 5.73 -7.79 -3.83
C GLU A 40 5.16 -9.00 -3.10
N ARG A 41 5.77 -9.41 -2.01
CA ARG A 41 5.19 -10.42 -1.12
C ARG A 41 3.92 -9.90 -0.45
N VAL A 42 3.91 -8.63 -0.01
CA VAL A 42 2.69 -8.00 0.51
C VAL A 42 1.57 -8.09 -0.53
N ILE A 43 1.87 -7.72 -1.77
CA ILE A 43 0.90 -7.74 -2.86
C ILE A 43 0.35 -9.14 -3.09
N ARG A 44 1.21 -10.17 -3.08
CA ARG A 44 0.77 -11.56 -3.24
C ARG A 44 -0.12 -12.03 -2.10
N GLU A 45 0.26 -11.70 -0.87
CA GLU A 45 -0.53 -12.13 0.28
C GLU A 45 -1.86 -11.40 0.39
N LEU A 46 -1.98 -10.24 -0.23
CA LEU A 46 -3.25 -9.52 -0.34
C LEU A 46 -4.05 -9.92 -1.59
N HIS A 47 -3.52 -10.86 -2.39
CA HIS A 47 -4.17 -11.37 -3.60
C HIS A 47 -4.49 -10.28 -4.61
N LEU A 48 -3.58 -9.32 -4.78
CA LEU A 48 -3.74 -8.22 -5.72
C LEU A 48 -3.04 -8.54 -7.04
N SER A 49 -3.65 -8.11 -8.14
CA SER A 49 -3.13 -8.35 -9.49
C SER A 49 -2.50 -7.07 -10.04
N VAL A 50 -1.19 -7.11 -10.28
CA VAL A 50 -0.43 -5.97 -10.79
C VAL A 50 -0.64 -5.81 -12.29
N VAL A 51 -1.02 -4.62 -12.71
CA VAL A 51 -1.15 -4.22 -14.11
C VAL A 51 0.13 -3.54 -14.59
N SER A 52 0.66 -2.64 -13.78
CA SER A 52 1.91 -1.92 -14.10
C SER A 52 2.60 -1.46 -12.83
N GLN A 53 3.86 -1.09 -12.97
CA GLN A 53 4.66 -0.66 -11.84
C GLN A 53 5.69 0.37 -12.30
N THR A 54 6.00 1.31 -11.41
CA THR A 54 6.96 2.37 -11.66
C THR A 54 7.84 2.54 -10.43
N PHE A 55 9.14 2.69 -10.65
CA PHE A 55 10.13 2.81 -9.59
C PHE A 55 11.03 4.01 -9.82
N ASN A 56 11.40 4.68 -8.76
CA ASN A 56 12.39 5.75 -8.77
C ASN A 56 13.26 5.65 -7.53
N SER A 57 14.57 5.59 -7.71
CA SER A 57 15.54 5.55 -6.62
C SER A 57 16.31 6.87 -6.58
N SER A 58 16.09 7.65 -5.53
CA SER A 58 16.80 8.90 -5.29
C SER A 58 16.58 9.28 -3.82
N HIS A 59 17.65 9.27 -3.02
CA HIS A 59 17.54 9.55 -1.56
C HIS A 59 16.47 8.67 -0.90
N GLY A 60 16.60 7.35 -1.03
CA GLY A 60 15.57 6.41 -0.76
C GLY A 60 14.93 5.97 -2.06
N TYR A 61 13.66 5.63 -2.02
CA TYR A 61 12.94 5.29 -3.26
C TYR A 61 11.48 5.67 -3.15
N SER A 62 10.85 5.75 -4.30
CA SER A 62 9.40 5.77 -4.42
C SER A 62 8.98 4.75 -5.46
N CYS A 63 7.86 4.11 -5.25
CA CYS A 63 7.32 3.18 -6.21
C CYS A 63 5.81 3.17 -6.19
N SER A 64 5.24 2.82 -7.34
CA SER A 64 3.81 2.71 -7.53
C SER A 64 3.49 1.39 -8.20
N TYR A 65 2.50 0.71 -7.66
CA TYR A 65 1.93 -0.49 -8.26
C TYR A 65 0.49 -0.18 -8.63
N LEU A 66 0.16 -0.33 -9.91
CA LEU A 66 -1.22 -0.24 -10.37
C LEU A 66 -1.81 -1.64 -10.38
N PHE A 67 -2.94 -1.82 -9.72
CA PHE A 67 -3.68 -3.07 -9.71
C PHE A 67 -4.91 -2.96 -10.61
N THR A 68 -5.55 -4.08 -10.89
CA THR A 68 -6.82 -4.06 -11.60
C THR A 68 -7.88 -3.24 -10.87
N ASP A 69 -7.84 -3.23 -9.54
CA ASP A 69 -8.87 -2.61 -8.71
C ASP A 69 -8.32 -1.49 -7.80
N GLY A 70 -7.19 -0.92 -8.13
CA GLY A 70 -6.64 0.17 -7.34
C GLY A 70 -5.14 0.35 -7.51
N HIS A 71 -4.48 0.82 -6.46
CA HIS A 71 -3.04 1.07 -6.53
C HIS A 71 -2.41 1.08 -5.13
N MET A 72 -1.09 0.97 -5.11
CA MET A 72 -0.28 1.15 -3.91
C MET A 72 0.91 2.03 -4.23
N ASN A 73 1.11 3.08 -3.45
CA ASN A 73 2.22 4.00 -3.58
C ASN A 73 3.08 3.95 -2.31
N ILE A 74 4.39 3.95 -2.48
CA ILE A 74 5.34 3.84 -1.39
C ILE A 74 6.40 4.90 -1.55
N HIS A 75 6.73 5.59 -0.44
CA HIS A 75 7.81 6.55 -0.37
C HIS A 75 8.63 6.29 0.88
N THR A 76 9.94 6.28 0.76
CA THR A 76 10.85 6.11 1.89
C THR A 76 11.71 7.35 2.10
N TYR A 77 12.01 7.62 3.36
CA TYR A 77 12.88 8.70 3.80
C TYR A 77 13.91 8.11 4.75
N PRO A 78 15.04 7.60 4.22
CA PRO A 78 16.02 6.86 5.04
C PRO A 78 16.61 7.67 6.18
N GLU A 79 16.85 8.96 5.97
CA GLU A 79 17.45 9.82 7.00
C GLU A 79 16.56 9.92 8.25
N GLU A 80 15.26 9.78 8.07
CA GLU A 80 14.29 9.86 9.14
C GLU A 80 13.75 8.48 9.55
N HIS A 81 14.18 7.41 8.90
CA HIS A 81 13.68 6.06 9.08
C HIS A 81 12.18 5.93 8.86
N ILE A 82 11.62 6.73 7.95
CA ILE A 82 10.18 6.79 7.73
C ILE A 82 9.80 6.15 6.40
N ILE A 83 8.67 5.45 6.41
CA ILE A 83 7.98 4.97 5.22
C ILE A 83 6.55 5.49 5.21
N TYR A 84 6.10 5.89 4.02
CA TYR A 84 4.69 6.18 3.73
C TYR A 84 4.17 5.18 2.72
N ILE A 85 3.02 4.59 3.02
CA ILE A 85 2.33 3.66 2.12
C ILE A 85 0.90 4.11 1.99
N ASN A 86 0.45 4.30 0.74
CA ASN A 86 -0.96 4.57 0.44
C ASN A 86 -1.50 3.44 -0.43
N ILE A 87 -2.63 2.88 -0.04
CA ILE A 87 -3.31 1.83 -0.79
C ILE A 87 -4.73 2.30 -1.05
N PHE A 88 -5.14 2.26 -2.32
CA PHE A 88 -6.53 2.48 -2.69
C PHE A 88 -7.05 1.24 -3.40
N LEU A 89 -8.16 0.70 -2.95
CA LEU A 89 -8.80 -0.45 -3.57
C LEU A 89 -10.28 -0.18 -3.77
N ILE A 90 -10.80 -0.55 -4.95
CA ILE A 90 -12.22 -0.51 -5.29
C ILE A 90 -12.74 -1.94 -5.25
N GLY A 91 -13.94 -2.13 -4.72
CA GLY A 91 -14.59 -3.43 -4.69
C GLY A 91 -15.22 -3.69 -3.33
N HIS A 92 -15.04 -4.92 -2.88
CA HIS A 92 -15.54 -5.31 -1.56
C HIS A 92 -14.76 -4.62 -0.45
N TYR A 93 -15.32 -4.64 0.73
CA TYR A 93 -14.67 -4.07 1.90
C TYR A 93 -13.23 -4.54 2.05
N MET A 94 -12.30 -3.59 2.09
CA MET A 94 -10.96 -3.88 2.53
C MET A 94 -11.01 -4.13 4.04
N ASN A 95 -10.49 -5.28 4.48
CA ASN A 95 -10.26 -5.49 5.89
C ASN A 95 -8.96 -4.77 6.27
N GLU A 96 -9.07 -3.53 6.72
CA GLU A 96 -7.90 -2.69 6.99
C GLU A 96 -6.97 -3.28 8.05
N ASN A 97 -7.52 -3.92 9.07
CA ASN A 97 -6.69 -4.52 10.12
C ASN A 97 -5.83 -5.66 9.57
N HIS A 98 -6.41 -6.46 8.67
CA HIS A 98 -5.66 -7.52 8.01
C HIS A 98 -4.55 -6.95 7.11
N VAL A 99 -4.87 -5.94 6.32
CA VAL A 99 -3.89 -5.30 5.42
C VAL A 99 -2.74 -4.70 6.24
N VAL A 100 -3.07 -3.96 7.28
CA VAL A 100 -2.08 -3.34 8.18
C VAL A 100 -1.20 -4.42 8.82
N HIS A 101 -1.80 -5.52 9.27
CA HIS A 101 -1.06 -6.62 9.88
C HIS A 101 -0.05 -7.24 8.91
N ILE A 102 -0.48 -7.54 7.68
CA ILE A 102 0.39 -8.12 6.66
C ILE A 102 1.57 -7.19 6.36
N ILE A 103 1.30 -5.91 6.15
CA ILE A 103 2.34 -4.93 5.87
C ILE A 103 3.31 -4.81 7.02
N ARG A 104 2.79 -4.72 8.25
CA ARG A 104 3.63 -4.61 9.45
C ARG A 104 4.56 -5.80 9.58
N GLN A 105 4.05 -7.01 9.39
CA GLN A 105 4.82 -8.23 9.54
C GLN A 105 5.91 -8.35 8.47
N ILE A 106 5.56 -8.15 7.22
CA ILE A 106 6.50 -8.35 6.11
C ILE A 106 7.55 -7.25 6.06
N CYS A 107 7.15 -6.01 6.25
CA CYS A 107 8.06 -4.86 6.17
C CYS A 107 8.72 -4.52 7.49
N ASN A 108 8.30 -5.16 8.59
CA ASN A 108 8.82 -4.91 9.93
C ASN A 108 8.73 -3.44 10.32
N ILE A 109 7.52 -2.87 10.22
CA ILE A 109 7.26 -1.47 10.54
C ILE A 109 6.95 -1.32 12.01
N GLN A 110 7.57 -0.32 12.64
CA GLN A 110 7.36 0.05 14.03
C GLN A 110 6.65 1.39 14.13
N ASN A 111 6.00 1.64 15.26
CA ASN A 111 5.29 2.89 15.53
C ASN A 111 4.38 3.29 14.36
N MET A 112 3.62 2.31 13.87
CA MET A 112 2.76 2.51 12.73
C MET A 112 1.50 3.27 13.10
N THR A 113 1.17 4.29 12.31
CA THR A 113 -0.14 4.94 12.34
C THR A 113 -0.82 4.73 11.01
N HIS A 114 -2.14 4.63 11.03
CA HIS A 114 -2.90 4.47 9.79
C HIS A 114 -4.27 5.11 9.87
N ARG A 115 -4.80 5.48 8.72
CA ARG A 115 -6.16 5.97 8.56
C ARG A 115 -6.78 5.32 7.34
N ALA A 116 -8.06 5.00 7.45
CA ALA A 116 -8.84 4.52 6.31
C ALA A 116 -9.97 5.49 6.03
N ILE A 117 -10.17 5.80 4.75
CA ILE A 117 -11.27 6.63 4.28
C ILE A 117 -12.04 5.81 3.25
N ARG A 118 -13.33 5.67 3.49
CA ARG A 118 -14.23 4.92 2.61
C ARG A 118 -15.10 5.86 1.78
N GLN A 119 -15.27 5.45 0.54
CA GLN A 119 -16.11 6.19 -0.42
C GLN A 119 -17.15 5.27 -1.05
#